data_3ebec1b2f11e4d21c264de160900a7bd
#
_entry.id   3ebec1b2f11e4d21c264de160900a7bd
#
_cell.length_a   1.000
_cell.length_b   1.000
_cell.length_c   1.000
_cell.angle_alpha   90.00
_cell.angle_beta   90.00
_cell.angle_gamma   90.00
#
_symmetry.space_group_name_H-M   'P 1'
#
loop_
_entity.id
_entity.type
_entity.pdbx_description
1 polymer ?
#
loop_
_entity_poly.entity_id
_entity_poly.type
_entity_poly.pdbx_seq_one_letter_code
_entity_poly.pdbx_strand_id
1 'polypeptide(L)'
;MKPIAIFQHEADTPPGYFATWLAQEGLPYTVVRLDAGDPVPQHAADFAGLCFMGGAMSVNDRLAFIEPECALIRAADAAGVPVIGHCLGGQLIAKALGAPVVRHTLKEIGWQPLYPSDPALAQEWLGPEVPERLETFQWHGDTFALPPGARNFLSSPLCANQAYVIDRGTYAHLGMQFHCEMTPELVRDRSRSGAEEIALERQAGRAAGVQAPAEICRNVEQRAAQLNRWAARLYARWVRGLKG
;
A
#
# COMPACT_ATOMS: atom_id res chain seq x y z
N MET A 1 -15.06 -19.53 4.36
CA MET A 1 -14.15 -18.72 3.49
C MET A 1 -12.74 -18.95 3.98
N LYS A 2 -11.77 -19.10 3.07
CA LYS A 2 -10.34 -19.13 3.41
C LYS A 2 -9.89 -17.79 3.99
N PRO A 3 -8.84 -17.73 4.83
CA PRO A 3 -8.35 -16.47 5.35
C PRO A 3 -7.65 -15.63 4.27
N ILE A 4 -7.59 -14.30 4.48
CA ILE A 4 -6.68 -13.41 3.76
C ILE A 4 -5.33 -13.50 4.45
N ALA A 5 -4.23 -13.72 3.70
CA ALA A 5 -2.88 -13.61 4.23
C ALA A 5 -2.39 -12.17 4.20
N ILE A 6 -1.93 -11.65 5.33
CA ILE A 6 -1.34 -10.31 5.44
C ILE A 6 0.15 -10.48 5.76
N PHE A 7 1.02 -10.01 4.87
CA PHE A 7 2.48 -10.10 5.02
C PHE A 7 3.00 -8.83 5.69
N GLN A 8 3.53 -8.98 6.89
CA GLN A 8 4.13 -7.90 7.67
C GLN A 8 5.66 -8.01 7.60
N HIS A 9 6.32 -6.94 7.11
CA HIS A 9 7.76 -6.92 6.84
C HIS A 9 8.58 -6.36 8.00
N GLU A 10 7.98 -5.50 8.83
CA GLU A 10 8.62 -4.86 9.98
C GLU A 10 7.65 -4.79 11.17
N ALA A 11 8.20 -4.82 12.37
CA ALA A 11 7.40 -4.83 13.60
C ALA A 11 6.58 -3.53 13.78
N ASP A 12 7.08 -2.41 13.28
CA ASP A 12 6.45 -1.08 13.36
C ASP A 12 5.57 -0.74 12.15
N THR A 13 5.37 -1.68 11.20
CA THR A 13 4.46 -1.55 10.07
C THR A 13 3.35 -2.62 10.12
N PRO A 14 2.53 -2.65 11.20
CA PRO A 14 1.44 -3.61 11.34
C PRO A 14 0.33 -3.34 10.32
N PRO A 15 -0.64 -4.28 10.14
CA PRO A 15 -1.75 -4.12 9.21
C PRO A 15 -2.69 -2.94 9.49
N GLY A 16 -2.61 -2.31 10.67
CA GLY A 16 -3.33 -1.09 11.02
C GLY A 16 -4.84 -1.17 10.77
N TYR A 17 -5.36 -0.14 10.11
CA TYR A 17 -6.78 -0.07 9.79
C TYR A 17 -7.26 -1.19 8.86
N PHE A 18 -6.39 -1.78 8.03
CA PHE A 18 -6.78 -2.91 7.18
C PHE A 18 -7.27 -4.10 8.00
N ALA A 19 -6.52 -4.51 9.03
CA ALA A 19 -6.95 -5.58 9.93
C ALA A 19 -8.21 -5.21 10.73
N THR A 20 -8.31 -3.97 11.20
CA THR A 20 -9.52 -3.47 11.89
C THR A 20 -10.74 -3.57 10.99
N TRP A 21 -10.62 -3.12 9.75
CA TRP A 21 -11.70 -3.16 8.77
C TRP A 21 -12.11 -4.60 8.43
N LEU A 22 -11.14 -5.51 8.18
CA LEU A 22 -11.45 -6.92 7.94
C LEU A 22 -12.22 -7.56 9.09
N ALA A 23 -11.82 -7.26 10.33
CA ALA A 23 -12.52 -7.75 11.52
C ALA A 23 -13.96 -7.22 11.61
N GLN A 24 -14.19 -5.94 11.27
CA GLN A 24 -15.51 -5.32 11.22
C GLN A 24 -16.42 -5.96 10.16
N GLU A 25 -15.85 -6.33 9.00
CA GLU A 25 -16.58 -7.02 7.93
C GLU A 25 -16.70 -8.54 8.15
N GLY A 26 -16.18 -9.08 9.26
CA GLY A 26 -16.21 -10.51 9.56
C GLY A 26 -15.38 -11.37 8.60
N LEU A 27 -14.37 -10.78 7.96
CA LEU A 27 -13.48 -11.47 7.01
C LEU A 27 -12.31 -12.09 7.76
N PRO A 28 -12.08 -13.41 7.68
CA PRO A 28 -10.98 -14.05 8.36
C PRO A 28 -9.65 -13.69 7.71
N TYR A 29 -8.65 -13.44 8.54
CA TYR A 29 -7.28 -13.17 8.08
C TYR A 29 -6.25 -13.84 8.99
N THR A 30 -5.03 -14.00 8.48
CA THR A 30 -3.83 -14.41 9.21
C THR A 30 -2.69 -13.47 8.88
N VAL A 31 -1.85 -13.15 9.85
CA VAL A 31 -0.65 -12.32 9.65
C VAL A 31 0.56 -13.23 9.57
N VAL A 32 1.29 -13.14 8.46
CA VAL A 32 2.59 -13.77 8.24
C VAL A 32 3.67 -12.76 8.66
N ARG A 33 4.34 -13.05 9.76
CA ARG A 33 5.32 -12.19 10.42
C ARG A 33 6.73 -12.44 9.86
N LEU A 34 7.01 -11.90 8.66
CA LEU A 34 8.34 -12.03 8.04
C LEU A 34 9.43 -11.40 8.91
N ASP A 35 9.11 -10.31 9.59
CA ASP A 35 9.95 -9.66 10.59
C ASP A 35 10.27 -10.55 11.80
N ALA A 36 9.41 -11.52 12.12
CA ALA A 36 9.62 -12.50 13.18
C ALA A 36 10.18 -13.84 12.67
N GLY A 37 10.43 -13.95 11.35
CA GLY A 37 11.01 -15.15 10.74
C GLY A 37 10.00 -16.18 10.23
N ASP A 38 8.72 -15.82 10.13
CA ASP A 38 7.75 -16.70 9.47
C ASP A 38 8.14 -16.93 8.00
N PRO A 39 8.00 -18.15 7.49
CA PRO A 39 8.28 -18.43 6.09
C PRO A 39 7.18 -17.87 5.17
N VAL A 40 7.55 -17.45 3.97
CA VAL A 40 6.58 -17.12 2.91
C VAL A 40 5.83 -18.42 2.52
N PRO A 41 4.48 -18.43 2.56
CA PRO A 41 3.69 -19.58 2.13
C PRO A 41 3.97 -19.95 0.67
N GLN A 42 3.91 -21.25 0.36
CA GLN A 42 4.20 -21.75 -0.99
C GLN A 42 3.00 -21.74 -1.92
N HIS A 43 1.78 -21.76 -1.38
CA HIS A 43 0.55 -21.95 -2.17
C HIS A 43 -0.41 -20.77 -1.96
N ALA A 44 -0.51 -19.89 -2.97
CA ALA A 44 -1.46 -18.77 -2.95
C ALA A 44 -2.92 -19.24 -2.85
N ALA A 45 -3.23 -20.42 -3.40
CA ALA A 45 -4.58 -20.99 -3.39
C ALA A 45 -5.08 -21.39 -1.99
N ASP A 46 -4.24 -21.37 -0.96
CA ASP A 46 -4.66 -21.60 0.43
C ASP A 46 -5.39 -20.40 1.04
N PHE A 47 -5.33 -19.25 0.37
CA PHE A 47 -5.89 -17.98 0.82
C PHE A 47 -7.00 -17.47 -0.10
N ALA A 48 -7.93 -16.69 0.47
CA ALA A 48 -8.95 -15.99 -0.30
C ALA A 48 -8.38 -14.78 -1.04
N GLY A 49 -7.34 -14.16 -0.49
CA GLY A 49 -6.62 -13.02 -1.05
C GLY A 49 -5.30 -12.81 -0.32
N LEU A 50 -4.38 -12.04 -0.89
CA LEU A 50 -3.08 -11.71 -0.31
C LEU A 50 -2.95 -10.20 -0.12
N CYS A 51 -2.44 -9.77 1.03
CA CYS A 51 -2.13 -8.36 1.31
C CYS A 51 -0.66 -8.21 1.72
N PHE A 52 0.09 -7.38 1.01
CA PHE A 52 1.48 -7.06 1.32
C PHE A 52 1.55 -5.66 1.92
N MET A 53 2.08 -5.58 3.15
CA MET A 53 2.21 -4.31 3.87
C MET A 53 3.44 -3.52 3.42
N GLY A 54 3.61 -2.33 3.97
CA GLY A 54 4.78 -1.50 3.79
C GLY A 54 6.04 -2.04 4.46
N GLY A 55 7.17 -1.36 4.23
CA GLY A 55 8.46 -1.63 4.85
C GLY A 55 9.50 -0.61 4.39
N ALA A 56 10.58 -0.43 5.16
CA ALA A 56 11.64 0.52 4.87
C ALA A 56 12.65 0.03 3.82
N MET A 57 12.64 -1.29 3.52
CA MET A 57 13.50 -1.92 2.53
C MET A 57 13.06 -1.61 1.10
N SER A 58 13.96 -1.78 0.13
CA SER A 58 13.63 -1.78 -1.29
C SER A 58 13.31 -3.20 -1.78
N VAL A 59 12.37 -3.33 -2.71
CA VAL A 59 12.15 -4.60 -3.42
C VAL A 59 13.37 -5.04 -4.25
N ASN A 60 14.37 -4.17 -4.39
CA ASN A 60 15.63 -4.45 -5.08
C ASN A 60 16.76 -4.90 -4.12
N ASP A 61 16.48 -4.92 -2.82
CA ASP A 61 17.41 -5.45 -1.83
C ASP A 61 17.50 -6.98 -1.92
N ARG A 62 18.63 -7.54 -1.48
CA ARG A 62 18.86 -8.99 -1.46
C ARG A 62 18.34 -9.61 -0.16
N LEU A 63 17.05 -9.41 0.13
CA LEU A 63 16.39 -9.99 1.31
C LEU A 63 15.75 -11.33 0.95
N ALA A 64 15.84 -12.29 1.86
CA ALA A 64 15.45 -13.68 1.62
C ALA A 64 13.98 -13.87 1.24
N PHE A 65 13.09 -12.95 1.63
CA PHE A 65 11.65 -13.04 1.38
C PHE A 65 11.21 -12.39 0.04
N ILE A 66 11.98 -11.50 -0.56
CA ILE A 66 11.55 -10.72 -1.76
C ILE A 66 11.20 -11.64 -2.94
N GLU A 67 12.10 -12.56 -3.33
CA GLU A 67 11.82 -13.47 -4.46
C GLU A 67 10.73 -14.50 -4.15
N PRO A 68 10.67 -15.12 -2.96
CA PRO A 68 9.52 -15.94 -2.56
C PRO A 68 8.19 -15.20 -2.61
N GLU A 69 8.10 -13.94 -2.16
CA GLU A 69 6.88 -13.13 -2.26
C GLU A 69 6.52 -12.81 -3.71
N CYS A 70 7.50 -12.43 -4.54
CA CYS A 70 7.26 -12.24 -5.97
C CYS A 70 6.76 -13.52 -6.65
N ALA A 71 7.30 -14.68 -6.27
CA ALA A 71 6.83 -15.97 -6.77
C ALA A 71 5.39 -16.27 -6.32
N LEU A 72 5.06 -15.98 -5.06
CA LEU A 72 3.72 -16.14 -4.50
C LEU A 72 2.70 -15.21 -5.19
N ILE A 73 3.07 -13.95 -5.48
CA ILE A 73 2.23 -13.00 -6.22
C ILE A 73 1.95 -13.52 -7.65
N ARG A 74 2.97 -14.02 -8.35
CA ARG A 74 2.77 -14.63 -9.68
C ARG A 74 1.86 -15.87 -9.62
N ALA A 75 2.02 -16.70 -8.60
CA ALA A 75 1.16 -17.84 -8.38
C ALA A 75 -0.28 -17.43 -8.04
N ALA A 76 -0.47 -16.33 -7.31
CA ALA A 76 -1.77 -15.74 -7.00
C ALA A 76 -2.46 -15.24 -8.27
N ASP A 77 -1.76 -14.51 -9.14
CA ASP A 77 -2.29 -14.05 -10.43
C ASP A 77 -2.74 -15.24 -11.29
N ALA A 78 -1.90 -16.28 -11.41
CA ALA A 78 -2.22 -17.48 -12.16
C ALA A 78 -3.40 -18.29 -11.58
N ALA A 79 -3.57 -18.30 -10.25
CA ALA A 79 -4.66 -18.99 -9.55
C ALA A 79 -5.94 -18.15 -9.43
N GLY A 80 -5.92 -16.90 -9.86
CA GLY A 80 -7.03 -15.96 -9.74
C GLY A 80 -7.28 -15.52 -8.31
N VAL A 81 -6.26 -15.44 -7.47
CA VAL A 81 -6.32 -14.93 -6.09
C VAL A 81 -5.97 -13.45 -6.12
N PRO A 82 -6.86 -12.55 -5.65
CA PRO A 82 -6.60 -11.11 -5.66
C PRO A 82 -5.47 -10.72 -4.70
N VAL A 83 -4.67 -9.75 -5.12
CA VAL A 83 -3.57 -9.21 -4.31
C VAL A 83 -3.77 -7.71 -4.09
N ILE A 84 -3.53 -7.24 -2.86
CA ILE A 84 -3.48 -5.82 -2.51
C ILE A 84 -2.13 -5.51 -1.87
N GLY A 85 -1.56 -4.33 -2.17
CA GLY A 85 -0.26 -3.93 -1.64
C GLY A 85 -0.23 -2.46 -1.23
N HIS A 86 0.37 -2.20 -0.06
CA HIS A 86 0.60 -0.87 0.50
C HIS A 86 2.10 -0.55 0.42
N CYS A 87 2.51 0.55 -0.18
CA CYS A 87 3.87 1.04 -0.35
C CYS A 87 4.80 -0.06 -0.90
N LEU A 88 5.68 -0.67 -0.09
CA LEU A 88 6.51 -1.82 -0.49
C LEU A 88 5.66 -2.93 -1.13
N GLY A 89 4.47 -3.22 -0.60
CA GLY A 89 3.56 -4.22 -1.15
C GLY A 89 3.08 -3.87 -2.56
N GLY A 90 2.79 -2.60 -2.85
CA GLY A 90 2.46 -2.13 -4.19
C GLY A 90 3.64 -2.27 -5.16
N GLN A 91 4.86 -2.03 -4.67
CA GLN A 91 6.11 -2.22 -5.42
C GLN A 91 6.40 -3.71 -5.67
N LEU A 92 6.14 -4.59 -4.70
CA LEU A 92 6.27 -6.05 -4.87
C LEU A 92 5.35 -6.59 -5.96
N ILE A 93 4.08 -6.15 -5.98
CA ILE A 93 3.14 -6.52 -7.06
C ILE A 93 3.68 -6.05 -8.42
N ALA A 94 4.14 -4.80 -8.50
CA ALA A 94 4.69 -4.25 -9.75
C ALA A 94 5.90 -5.05 -10.24
N LYS A 95 6.87 -5.32 -9.35
CA LYS A 95 8.07 -6.12 -9.66
C LYS A 95 7.71 -7.55 -10.06
N ALA A 96 6.86 -8.22 -9.31
CA ALA A 96 6.46 -9.60 -9.55
C ALA A 96 5.80 -9.78 -10.93
N LEU A 97 5.06 -8.76 -11.38
CA LEU A 97 4.34 -8.75 -12.66
C LEU A 97 5.07 -8.00 -13.78
N GLY A 98 6.40 -7.82 -13.62
CA GLY A 98 7.30 -7.44 -14.70
C GLY A 98 7.56 -5.94 -14.88
N ALA A 99 7.14 -5.10 -13.92
CA ALA A 99 7.45 -3.68 -13.95
C ALA A 99 8.69 -3.34 -13.10
N PRO A 100 9.54 -2.41 -13.54
CA PRO A 100 10.67 -1.95 -12.73
C PRO A 100 10.20 -1.08 -11.56
N VAL A 101 10.90 -1.22 -10.43
CA VAL A 101 10.84 -0.33 -9.27
C VAL A 101 12.18 0.38 -9.18
N VAL A 102 12.15 1.69 -9.07
CA VAL A 102 13.34 2.53 -9.10
C VAL A 102 13.33 3.56 -7.96
N ARG A 103 14.51 4.06 -7.60
CA ARG A 103 14.63 5.18 -6.68
C ARG A 103 13.96 6.42 -7.25
N HIS A 104 13.07 7.03 -6.48
CA HIS A 104 12.48 8.32 -6.85
C HIS A 104 13.44 9.47 -6.53
N THR A 105 13.36 10.56 -7.28
CA THR A 105 14.24 11.73 -7.10
C THR A 105 13.98 12.47 -5.79
N LEU A 106 12.73 12.47 -5.33
CA LEU A 106 12.29 13.07 -4.07
C LEU A 106 11.52 12.05 -3.25
N LYS A 107 11.67 12.08 -1.94
CA LYS A 107 10.79 11.32 -1.05
C LYS A 107 9.48 12.06 -0.84
N GLU A 108 8.40 11.29 -0.68
CA GLU A 108 7.15 11.80 -0.13
C GLU A 108 7.01 11.28 1.30
N ILE A 109 6.99 12.18 2.28
CA ILE A 109 6.87 11.88 3.73
C ILE A 109 5.82 12.77 4.35
N GLY A 110 4.84 12.16 5.01
CA GLY A 110 3.71 12.84 5.63
C GLY A 110 2.47 12.86 4.74
N TRP A 111 1.62 13.82 4.95
CA TRP A 111 0.35 13.94 4.27
C TRP A 111 0.51 14.68 2.94
N GLN A 112 0.22 14.01 1.84
CA GLN A 112 0.36 14.55 0.49
C GLN A 112 -0.97 14.49 -0.27
N PRO A 113 -1.22 15.45 -1.17
CA PRO A 113 -2.41 15.43 -2.01
C PRO A 113 -2.27 14.40 -3.12
N LEU A 114 -3.34 13.63 -3.36
CA LEU A 114 -3.51 12.83 -4.57
C LEU A 114 -4.65 13.38 -5.43
N TYR A 115 -4.52 13.16 -6.71
CA TYR A 115 -5.45 13.59 -7.74
C TYR A 115 -5.87 12.39 -8.60
N PRO A 116 -7.15 12.25 -8.96
CA PRO A 116 -7.58 11.26 -9.95
C PRO A 116 -6.89 11.49 -11.30
N SER A 117 -6.02 10.54 -11.69
CA SER A 117 -5.39 10.52 -13.02
C SER A 117 -6.26 9.80 -14.06
N ASP A 118 -7.18 8.94 -13.61
CA ASP A 118 -8.26 8.33 -14.37
C ASP A 118 -9.56 8.53 -13.55
N PRO A 119 -10.33 9.61 -13.80
CA PRO A 119 -11.51 9.93 -12.98
C PRO A 119 -12.58 8.82 -12.97
N ALA A 120 -12.78 8.13 -14.08
CA ALA A 120 -13.77 7.06 -14.16
C ALA A 120 -13.36 5.86 -13.28
N LEU A 121 -12.10 5.47 -13.34
CA LEU A 121 -11.56 4.39 -12.50
C LEU A 121 -11.51 4.81 -11.03
N ALA A 122 -11.17 6.07 -10.74
CA ALA A 122 -11.20 6.59 -9.37
C ALA A 122 -12.63 6.55 -8.79
N GLN A 123 -13.66 6.90 -9.56
CA GLN A 123 -15.05 6.76 -9.13
C GLN A 123 -15.46 5.30 -8.92
N GLU A 124 -14.99 4.38 -9.76
CA GLU A 124 -15.25 2.95 -9.60
C GLU A 124 -14.70 2.40 -8.28
N TRP A 125 -13.50 2.85 -7.86
CA TRP A 125 -12.80 2.33 -6.70
C TRP A 125 -13.07 3.11 -5.40
N LEU A 126 -13.28 4.41 -5.49
CA LEU A 126 -13.47 5.30 -4.35
C LEU A 126 -14.93 5.77 -4.18
N GLY A 127 -15.79 5.47 -5.17
CA GLY A 127 -17.19 5.87 -5.18
C GLY A 127 -17.46 7.19 -5.90
N PRO A 128 -18.73 7.49 -6.19
CA PRO A 128 -19.13 8.63 -7.03
C PRO A 128 -18.79 10.01 -6.42
N GLU A 129 -18.58 10.05 -5.11
CA GLU A 129 -18.27 11.29 -4.38
C GLU A 129 -16.75 11.51 -4.22
N VAL A 130 -15.91 10.83 -5.04
CA VAL A 130 -14.47 11.05 -5.00
C VAL A 130 -14.15 12.51 -5.33
N PRO A 131 -13.45 13.23 -4.45
CA PRO A 131 -13.14 14.64 -4.70
C PRO A 131 -12.00 14.76 -5.74
N GLU A 132 -11.86 15.95 -6.33
CA GLU A 132 -10.74 16.27 -7.21
C GLU A 132 -9.37 16.13 -6.51
N ARG A 133 -9.33 16.27 -5.19
CA ARG A 133 -8.13 16.16 -4.36
C ARG A 133 -8.42 15.33 -3.11
N LEU A 134 -7.70 14.22 -2.96
CA LEU A 134 -7.65 13.42 -1.73
C LEU A 134 -6.38 13.76 -0.95
N GLU A 135 -6.40 13.56 0.36
CA GLU A 135 -5.20 13.60 1.18
C GLU A 135 -4.86 12.18 1.65
N THR A 136 -3.62 11.75 1.46
CA THR A 136 -3.14 10.42 1.85
C THR A 136 -1.83 10.52 2.61
N PHE A 137 -1.50 9.48 3.38
CA PHE A 137 -0.25 9.40 4.11
C PHE A 137 0.82 8.72 3.26
N GLN A 138 1.99 9.34 3.15
CA GLN A 138 3.12 8.91 2.33
C GLN A 138 4.34 8.66 3.19
N TRP A 139 5.11 7.63 2.85
CA TRP A 139 6.45 7.40 3.40
C TRP A 139 7.25 6.53 2.44
N HIS A 140 7.73 7.11 1.34
CA HIS A 140 8.47 6.34 0.34
C HIS A 140 9.56 7.15 -0.35
N GLY A 141 10.58 6.43 -0.83
CA GLY A 141 11.67 6.95 -1.64
C GLY A 141 11.89 6.17 -2.93
N ASP A 142 11.21 5.04 -3.09
CA ASP A 142 11.15 4.28 -4.34
C ASP A 142 9.77 4.45 -4.98
N THR A 143 9.69 4.23 -6.28
CA THR A 143 8.45 4.25 -7.06
C THR A 143 8.46 3.14 -8.10
N PHE A 144 7.28 2.75 -8.56
CA PHE A 144 7.09 1.71 -9.55
C PHE A 144 6.64 2.26 -10.91
N ALA A 145 7.06 1.60 -11.98
CA ALA A 145 6.36 1.69 -13.25
C ALA A 145 5.10 0.81 -13.22
N LEU A 146 4.18 1.03 -14.15
CA LEU A 146 2.96 0.24 -14.23
C LEU A 146 3.25 -1.14 -14.83
N PRO A 147 2.79 -2.23 -14.19
CA PRO A 147 2.85 -3.56 -14.79
C PRO A 147 2.01 -3.66 -16.07
N PRO A 148 2.31 -4.62 -16.95
CA PRO A 148 1.49 -4.86 -18.15
C PRO A 148 0.00 -5.04 -17.79
N GLY A 149 -0.87 -4.28 -18.47
CA GLY A 149 -2.31 -4.31 -18.25
C GLY A 149 -2.79 -3.51 -17.03
N ALA A 150 -1.89 -2.87 -16.28
CA ALA A 150 -2.29 -2.01 -15.16
C ALA A 150 -2.81 -0.65 -15.66
N ARG A 151 -3.80 -0.11 -14.94
CA ARG A 151 -4.31 1.25 -15.12
C ARG A 151 -4.06 2.05 -13.85
N ASN A 152 -3.31 3.16 -13.96
CA ASN A 152 -3.14 4.10 -12.87
C ASN A 152 -4.38 4.97 -12.70
N PHE A 153 -4.82 5.22 -11.47
CA PHE A 153 -6.00 6.06 -11.22
C PHE A 153 -5.78 7.18 -10.21
N LEU A 154 -4.63 7.17 -9.51
CA LEU A 154 -4.23 8.27 -8.61
C LEU A 154 -2.78 8.67 -8.89
N SER A 155 -2.51 9.96 -8.80
CA SER A 155 -1.18 10.56 -8.93
C SER A 155 -0.97 11.66 -7.89
N SER A 156 0.28 11.96 -7.54
CA SER A 156 0.67 13.16 -6.81
C SER A 156 1.46 14.12 -7.72
N PRO A 157 1.66 15.37 -7.33
CA PRO A 157 2.53 16.28 -8.06
C PRO A 157 3.99 15.81 -8.15
N LEU A 158 4.43 14.97 -7.22
CA LEU A 158 5.79 14.45 -7.15
C LEU A 158 5.92 13.04 -7.71
N CYS A 159 4.87 12.21 -7.66
CA CYS A 159 4.90 10.83 -8.09
C CYS A 159 3.69 10.50 -8.98
N ALA A 160 3.95 10.18 -10.24
CA ALA A 160 2.90 9.94 -11.23
C ALA A 160 2.07 8.68 -10.95
N ASN A 161 2.68 7.65 -10.36
CA ASN A 161 2.03 6.36 -10.11
C ASN A 161 1.80 6.17 -8.60
N GLN A 162 0.61 6.52 -8.14
CA GLN A 162 0.25 6.41 -6.71
C GLN A 162 -0.69 5.25 -6.43
N ALA A 163 -1.57 4.89 -7.37
CA ALA A 163 -2.41 3.71 -7.24
C ALA A 163 -2.75 3.16 -8.62
N TYR A 164 -2.62 1.85 -8.76
CA TYR A 164 -2.98 1.15 -10.00
C TYR A 164 -3.81 -0.10 -9.71
N VAL A 165 -4.58 -0.49 -10.71
CA VAL A 165 -5.39 -1.70 -10.74
C VAL A 165 -4.96 -2.56 -11.91
N ILE A 166 -4.89 -3.87 -11.70
CA ILE A 166 -4.78 -4.87 -12.75
C ILE A 166 -6.08 -5.67 -12.73
N ASP A 167 -6.97 -5.34 -13.67
CA ASP A 167 -8.27 -5.99 -13.79
C ASP A 167 -8.11 -7.35 -14.48
N ARG A 168 -8.68 -8.40 -13.87
CA ARG A 168 -8.74 -9.77 -14.38
C ARG A 168 -10.19 -10.25 -14.63
N GLY A 169 -11.13 -9.32 -14.70
CA GLY A 169 -12.55 -9.58 -14.89
C GLY A 169 -13.27 -9.97 -13.60
N THR A 170 -13.01 -11.15 -13.06
CA THR A 170 -13.65 -11.64 -11.83
C THR A 170 -12.97 -11.17 -10.55
N TYR A 171 -11.74 -10.69 -10.61
CA TYR A 171 -10.95 -10.13 -9.52
C TYR A 171 -10.02 -9.05 -10.04
N ALA A 172 -9.43 -8.29 -9.15
CA ALA A 172 -8.42 -7.32 -9.49
C ALA A 172 -7.29 -7.30 -8.47
N HIS A 173 -6.07 -7.01 -8.92
CA HIS A 173 -4.98 -6.61 -8.03
C HIS A 173 -5.01 -5.09 -7.84
N LEU A 174 -4.70 -4.64 -6.64
CA LEU A 174 -4.59 -3.23 -6.28
C LEU A 174 -3.21 -2.94 -5.70
N GLY A 175 -2.42 -2.14 -6.37
CA GLY A 175 -1.14 -1.63 -5.86
C GLY A 175 -1.24 -0.15 -5.49
N MET A 176 -0.80 0.19 -4.29
CA MET A 176 -0.79 1.57 -3.76
C MET A 176 0.62 1.94 -3.31
N GLN A 177 1.04 3.19 -3.60
CA GLN A 177 2.31 3.71 -3.10
C GLN A 177 2.14 4.32 -1.70
N PHE A 178 0.95 4.80 -1.38
CA PHE A 178 0.62 5.43 -0.11
C PHE A 178 0.16 4.41 0.94
N HIS A 179 0.03 4.90 2.18
CA HIS A 179 -0.37 4.14 3.35
C HIS A 179 -1.78 4.52 3.79
N CYS A 180 -2.80 3.85 3.27
CA CYS A 180 -4.19 4.09 3.69
C CYS A 180 -4.59 3.30 4.95
N GLU A 181 -3.76 2.39 5.40
CA GLU A 181 -3.92 1.59 6.62
C GLU A 181 -3.55 2.35 7.92
N MET A 182 -2.99 3.55 7.80
CA MET A 182 -2.52 4.30 8.95
C MET A 182 -3.66 4.72 9.89
N THR A 183 -3.41 4.54 11.19
CA THR A 183 -4.23 5.06 12.30
C THR A 183 -3.54 6.27 12.92
N PRO A 184 -4.23 7.08 13.77
CA PRO A 184 -3.57 8.19 14.47
C PRO A 184 -2.34 7.77 15.27
N GLU A 185 -2.38 6.60 15.90
CA GLU A 185 -1.28 6.04 16.69
C GLU A 185 -0.09 5.71 15.78
N LEU A 186 -0.34 4.99 14.68
CA LEU A 186 0.70 4.60 13.71
C LEU A 186 1.35 5.82 13.06
N VAL A 187 0.57 6.87 12.75
CA VAL A 187 1.13 8.13 12.24
C VAL A 187 2.07 8.79 13.25
N ARG A 188 1.68 8.85 14.53
CA ARG A 188 2.54 9.43 15.58
C ARG A 188 3.81 8.62 15.79
N ASP A 189 3.68 7.29 15.82
CA ASP A 189 4.81 6.38 16.03
C ASP A 189 5.78 6.46 14.83
N ARG A 190 5.27 6.44 13.61
CA ARG A 190 6.09 6.59 12.41
C ARG A 190 6.76 7.96 12.32
N SER A 191 6.04 9.03 12.68
CA SER A 191 6.61 10.39 12.76
C SER A 191 7.75 10.50 13.77
N ARG A 192 7.66 9.76 14.89
CA ARG A 192 8.68 9.72 15.93
C ARG A 192 9.88 8.89 15.51
N SER A 193 9.67 7.66 15.02
CA SER A 193 10.73 6.76 14.57
C SER A 193 11.49 7.30 13.36
N GLY A 194 10.79 7.99 12.45
CA GLY A 194 11.36 8.57 11.23
C GLY A 194 11.88 10.02 11.38
N ALA A 195 11.95 10.57 12.59
CA ALA A 195 12.31 11.97 12.79
C ALA A 195 13.73 12.32 12.26
N GLU A 196 14.67 11.40 12.37
CA GLU A 196 16.03 11.57 11.83
C GLU A 196 16.02 11.59 10.29
N GLU A 197 15.30 10.69 9.67
CA GLU A 197 15.14 10.66 8.21
C GLU A 197 14.54 11.98 7.70
N ILE A 198 13.49 12.47 8.35
CA ILE A 198 12.85 13.77 8.04
C ILE A 198 13.89 14.89 8.13
N ALA A 199 14.68 14.93 9.20
CA ALA A 199 15.68 15.98 9.43
C ALA A 199 16.75 15.95 8.32
N LEU A 200 17.27 14.78 7.97
CA LEU A 200 18.29 14.60 6.93
C LEU A 200 17.77 15.05 5.55
N GLU A 201 16.55 14.65 5.17
CA GLU A 201 15.96 15.05 3.88
C GLU A 201 15.75 16.56 3.80
N ARG A 202 15.26 17.19 4.88
CA ARG A 202 15.04 18.64 4.92
C ARG A 202 16.35 19.43 4.91
N GLN A 203 17.38 18.98 5.63
CA GLN A 203 18.72 19.59 5.63
C GLN A 203 19.40 19.49 4.27
N ALA A 204 19.16 18.41 3.54
CA ALA A 204 19.66 18.21 2.18
C ALA A 204 18.92 19.02 1.10
N GLY A 205 18.00 19.93 1.48
CA GLY A 205 17.23 20.75 0.56
C GLY A 205 16.08 20.02 -0.14
N ARG A 206 15.75 18.80 0.25
CA ARG A 206 14.67 17.97 -0.33
C ARG A 206 13.36 18.06 0.46
N ALA A 207 13.06 19.26 0.96
CA ALA A 207 11.87 19.49 1.79
C ALA A 207 10.54 19.52 1.01
N ALA A 208 10.56 19.59 -0.31
CA ALA A 208 9.35 19.77 -1.13
C ALA A 208 8.29 18.66 -0.94
N GLY A 209 8.73 17.42 -0.68
CA GLY A 209 7.85 16.27 -0.41
C GLY A 209 7.84 15.81 1.04
N VAL A 210 8.50 16.54 1.97
CA VAL A 210 8.80 16.05 3.32
C VAL A 210 8.28 17.03 4.37
N GLN A 211 7.20 16.65 5.06
CA GLN A 211 6.62 17.43 6.15
C GLN A 211 7.44 17.30 7.44
N ALA A 212 7.40 18.34 8.27
CA ALA A 212 7.99 18.29 9.61
C ALA A 212 7.11 17.43 10.56
N PRO A 213 7.69 16.79 11.61
CA PRO A 213 6.91 15.96 12.53
C PRO A 213 5.68 16.65 13.13
N ALA A 214 5.78 17.93 13.46
CA ALA A 214 4.65 18.71 13.99
C ALA A 214 3.53 18.91 12.96
N GLU A 215 3.85 18.99 11.67
CA GLU A 215 2.86 19.06 10.57
C GLU A 215 2.19 17.71 10.34
N ILE A 216 2.95 16.62 10.41
CA ILE A 216 2.47 15.25 10.29
C ILE A 216 1.44 14.95 11.40
N CYS A 217 1.72 15.35 12.63
CA CYS A 217 0.85 15.08 13.78
C CYS A 217 -0.32 16.08 13.93
N ARG A 218 -0.36 17.15 13.12
CA ARG A 218 -1.44 18.15 13.20
C ARG A 218 -2.76 17.57 12.72
N ASN A 219 -3.81 17.67 13.56
CA ASN A 219 -5.16 17.16 13.25
C ASN A 219 -5.16 15.67 12.83
N VAL A 220 -4.26 14.88 13.39
CA VAL A 220 -4.02 13.49 12.94
C VAL A 220 -5.28 12.62 13.05
N GLU A 221 -6.12 12.81 14.09
CA GLU A 221 -7.38 12.07 14.25
C GLU A 221 -8.32 12.31 13.07
N GLN A 222 -8.51 13.57 12.71
CA GLN A 222 -9.42 13.94 11.62
C GLN A 222 -8.86 13.45 10.27
N ARG A 223 -7.55 13.61 10.05
CA ARG A 223 -6.88 13.21 8.80
C ARG A 223 -6.89 11.69 8.64
N ALA A 224 -6.56 10.93 9.67
CA ALA A 224 -6.59 9.49 9.64
C ALA A 224 -8.03 8.96 9.46
N ALA A 225 -9.03 9.55 10.13
CA ALA A 225 -10.42 9.18 9.94
C ALA A 225 -10.90 9.42 8.49
N GLN A 226 -10.45 10.51 7.86
CA GLN A 226 -10.77 10.76 6.44
C GLN A 226 -10.05 9.75 5.53
N LEU A 227 -8.77 9.48 5.77
CA LEU A 227 -7.98 8.49 5.04
C LEU A 227 -8.62 7.11 5.11
N ASN A 228 -9.03 6.68 6.31
CA ASN A 228 -9.62 5.37 6.53
C ASN A 228 -11.00 5.23 5.85
N ARG A 229 -11.76 6.32 5.64
CA ARG A 229 -12.98 6.29 4.82
C ARG A 229 -12.66 5.95 3.35
N TRP A 230 -11.59 6.48 2.79
CA TRP A 230 -11.13 6.12 1.44
C TRP A 230 -10.59 4.69 1.40
N ALA A 231 -9.81 4.29 2.42
CA ALA A 231 -9.33 2.92 2.56
C ALA A 231 -10.46 1.90 2.58
N ALA A 232 -11.51 2.15 3.37
CA ALA A 232 -12.68 1.27 3.43
C ALA A 232 -13.34 1.05 2.05
N ARG A 233 -13.41 2.09 1.20
CA ARG A 233 -13.95 1.97 -0.17
C ARG A 233 -13.04 1.12 -1.07
N LEU A 234 -11.73 1.34 -1.02
CA LEU A 234 -10.74 0.54 -1.75
C LEU A 234 -10.81 -0.93 -1.34
N TYR A 235 -10.85 -1.19 -0.04
CA TYR A 235 -10.93 -2.55 0.51
C TYR A 235 -12.25 -3.23 0.16
N ALA A 236 -13.39 -2.54 0.30
CA ALA A 236 -14.70 -3.05 -0.06
C ALA A 236 -14.82 -3.40 -1.55
N ARG A 237 -14.11 -2.67 -2.42
CA ARG A 237 -14.06 -2.98 -3.85
C ARG A 237 -13.15 -4.19 -4.12
N TRP A 238 -11.99 -4.25 -3.49
CA TRP A 238 -11.02 -5.33 -3.66
C TRP A 238 -11.55 -6.68 -3.17
N VAL A 239 -12.22 -6.74 -2.02
CA VAL A 239 -12.74 -8.00 -1.45
C VAL A 239 -13.85 -8.64 -2.28
N ARG A 240 -14.45 -7.95 -3.24
CA ARG A 240 -15.42 -8.55 -4.17
C ARG A 240 -14.80 -9.64 -5.05
N GLY A 241 -13.48 -9.62 -5.22
CA GLY A 241 -12.74 -10.62 -5.98
C GLY A 241 -12.20 -11.79 -5.15
N LEU A 242 -12.46 -11.84 -3.82
CA LEU A 242 -11.93 -12.90 -2.96
C LEU A 242 -12.41 -14.29 -3.39
N LYS A 243 -11.52 -15.25 -3.26
CA LYS A 243 -11.84 -16.66 -3.50
C LYS A 243 -12.63 -17.25 -2.33
N GLY A 244 -13.70 -17.97 -2.65
CA GLY A 244 -14.52 -18.70 -1.68
C GLY A 244 -13.81 -19.92 -1.06
#